data_d227c698f524c10ff42ca379abc138b8
#
_entry.id   d227c698f524c10ff42ca379abc138b8
#
_cell.length_a   1.000
_cell.length_b   1.000
_cell.length_c   1.000
_cell.angle_alpha   90.00
_cell.angle_beta   90.00
_cell.angle_gamma   90.00
#
_symmetry.space_group_name_H-M   'P 1'
#
loop_
_entity.id
_entity.type
_entity.pdbx_description
1 polymer ?
#
loop_
_entity_poly.entity_id
_entity_poly.type
_entity_poly.pdbx_seq_one_letter_code
_entity_poly.pdbx_strand_id
1 'polypeptide(L)'
;MKYSDYLGDSFNTETGDFDSEKAKRNVFDRKEKINILLMGASGVGKSSLVNSFFGIDIAKTGDGVPQTQHLEKFVYEDKGLILWDTKGIEAADYQNTLADLRKALNNAKEEAVSSRSLDGLPHIAWLCIKEPSKRIEEREIELVKLVSDYDIPVIVVFTQTQFESGDTFVEEAKNIFNQAGCLSTIKNRYARVNSVSYTLMGGAVTIPVSGLDTLFELTETAFPEGSKNAKKAFEKAQAVNAEKKLAAILDSC
;
A
#
# COMPACT_ATOMS: atom_id res chain seq x y z
N MET A 1 -16.14 -2.36 15.39
CA MET A 1 -15.06 -3.25 15.80
C MET A 1 -14.03 -2.41 16.52
N LYS A 2 -13.56 -2.86 17.68
CA LYS A 2 -12.54 -2.13 18.43
C LYS A 2 -11.15 -2.60 17.97
N TYR A 3 -10.15 -1.75 18.11
CA TYR A 3 -8.74 -2.01 17.76
C TYR A 3 -8.21 -3.33 18.37
N SER A 4 -8.62 -3.62 19.61
CA SER A 4 -8.35 -4.89 20.32
C SER A 4 -8.86 -6.15 19.59
N ASP A 5 -9.91 -6.01 18.77
CA ASP A 5 -10.50 -7.15 18.06
C ASP A 5 -9.62 -7.60 16.89
N TYR A 6 -8.63 -6.78 16.54
CA TYR A 6 -7.70 -7.00 15.43
C TYR A 6 -6.31 -7.47 15.87
N LEU A 7 -5.79 -6.91 16.94
CA LEU A 7 -4.48 -7.29 17.46
C LEU A 7 -4.57 -8.54 18.35
N GLY A 8 -5.78 -8.87 18.84
CA GLY A 8 -5.94 -9.92 19.83
C GLY A 8 -5.01 -9.67 21.02
N ASP A 9 -4.23 -10.66 21.35
CA ASP A 9 -3.27 -10.65 22.45
C ASP A 9 -1.81 -10.36 21.99
N SER A 10 -1.64 -9.82 20.78
CA SER A 10 -0.31 -9.46 20.24
C SER A 10 0.25 -8.14 20.80
N PHE A 11 -0.58 -7.31 21.41
CA PHE A 11 -0.16 -6.08 22.09
C PHE A 11 -0.46 -6.17 23.58
N ASN A 12 0.59 -6.05 24.40
CA ASN A 12 0.45 -5.98 25.84
C ASN A 12 0.28 -4.51 26.25
N THR A 13 -0.96 -4.14 26.64
CA THR A 13 -1.30 -2.77 27.05
C THR A 13 -0.64 -2.34 28.36
N GLU A 14 -0.15 -3.29 29.18
CA GLU A 14 0.51 -2.99 30.46
C GLU A 14 2.02 -2.75 30.28
N THR A 15 2.69 -3.50 29.42
CA THR A 15 4.13 -3.39 29.20
C THR A 15 4.49 -2.55 27.98
N GLY A 16 3.55 -2.30 27.07
CA GLY A 16 3.81 -1.65 25.80
C GLY A 16 4.50 -2.56 24.77
N ASP A 17 4.69 -3.84 25.11
CA ASP A 17 5.36 -4.79 24.23
C ASP A 17 4.44 -5.21 23.08
N PHE A 18 5.02 -5.25 21.87
CA PHE A 18 4.35 -5.67 20.66
C PHE A 18 4.99 -6.94 20.10
N ASP A 19 4.22 -8.03 20.10
CA ASP A 19 4.61 -9.28 19.46
C ASP A 19 4.23 -9.26 17.97
N SER A 20 5.20 -8.89 17.14
CA SER A 20 5.01 -8.78 15.69
C SER A 20 4.63 -10.11 15.02
N GLU A 21 5.13 -11.26 15.55
CA GLU A 21 4.81 -12.59 15.00
C GLU A 21 3.38 -13.00 15.34
N LYS A 22 2.93 -12.64 16.52
CA LYS A 22 1.56 -12.90 16.96
C LYS A 22 0.57 -11.97 16.26
N ALA A 23 0.92 -10.68 16.07
CA ALA A 23 0.15 -9.73 15.29
C ALA A 23 0.02 -10.19 13.84
N LYS A 24 1.10 -10.65 13.23
CA LYS A 24 1.09 -11.24 11.88
C LYS A 24 0.11 -12.41 11.82
N ARG A 25 0.16 -13.38 12.76
CA ARG A 25 -0.77 -14.50 12.82
C ARG A 25 -2.22 -14.05 12.92
N ASN A 26 -2.53 -13.13 13.84
CA ASN A 26 -3.88 -12.62 14.03
C ASN A 26 -4.45 -11.89 12.79
N VAL A 27 -3.60 -11.21 12.03
CA VAL A 27 -3.99 -10.56 10.76
C VAL A 27 -4.22 -11.61 9.67
N PHE A 28 -3.42 -12.68 9.62
CA PHE A 28 -3.48 -13.70 8.58
C PHE A 28 -4.57 -14.76 8.79
N ASP A 29 -5.03 -14.97 10.03
CA ASP A 29 -6.15 -15.87 10.34
C ASP A 29 -7.52 -15.33 9.90
N ARG A 30 -7.56 -14.15 9.27
CA ARG A 30 -8.78 -13.51 8.80
C ARG A 30 -9.24 -14.07 7.46
N LYS A 31 -10.57 -14.14 7.30
CA LYS A 31 -11.22 -14.50 6.04
C LYS A 31 -11.08 -13.44 4.93
N GLU A 32 -10.76 -12.18 5.28
CA GLU A 32 -10.58 -11.08 4.32
C GLU A 32 -9.10 -10.90 4.01
N LYS A 33 -8.73 -10.99 2.73
CA LYS A 33 -7.35 -10.75 2.28
C LYS A 33 -7.02 -9.27 2.39
N ILE A 34 -5.85 -8.96 2.94
CA ILE A 34 -5.30 -7.60 2.89
C ILE A 34 -4.71 -7.38 1.50
N ASN A 35 -5.17 -6.34 0.82
CA ASN A 35 -4.74 -6.03 -0.53
C ASN A 35 -4.03 -4.67 -0.53
N ILE A 36 -2.71 -4.68 -0.77
CA ILE A 36 -1.83 -3.51 -0.68
C ILE A 36 -1.21 -3.21 -2.03
N LEU A 37 -1.32 -1.97 -2.46
CA LEU A 37 -0.62 -1.42 -3.61
C LEU A 37 0.68 -0.75 -3.17
N LEU A 38 1.81 -1.27 -3.64
CA LEU A 38 3.13 -0.69 -3.39
C LEU A 38 3.51 0.26 -4.51
N MET A 39 3.80 1.50 -4.17
CA MET A 39 4.19 2.55 -5.11
C MET A 39 5.53 3.17 -4.72
N GLY A 40 6.27 3.64 -5.69
CA GLY A 40 7.54 4.35 -5.47
C GLY A 40 8.62 3.96 -6.46
N ALA A 41 9.67 4.77 -6.54
CA ALA A 41 10.78 4.60 -7.49
C ALA A 41 11.54 3.26 -7.32
N SER A 42 12.33 2.91 -8.32
CA SER A 42 13.26 1.78 -8.21
C SER A 42 14.28 2.03 -7.09
N GLY A 43 14.60 0.98 -6.33
CA GLY A 43 15.62 1.07 -5.28
C GLY A 43 15.22 1.86 -4.02
N VAL A 44 13.97 2.30 -3.87
CA VAL A 44 13.51 2.96 -2.64
C VAL A 44 13.32 2.00 -1.47
N GLY A 45 13.41 0.68 -1.68
CA GLY A 45 13.32 -0.31 -0.61
C GLY A 45 11.96 -0.98 -0.45
N LYS A 46 11.07 -0.93 -1.45
CA LYS A 46 9.74 -1.58 -1.40
C LYS A 46 9.82 -3.07 -1.03
N SER A 47 10.62 -3.84 -1.74
CA SER A 47 10.77 -5.28 -1.47
C SER A 47 11.37 -5.56 -0.09
N SER A 48 12.36 -4.79 0.34
CA SER A 48 12.94 -4.91 1.69
C SER A 48 11.92 -4.60 2.76
N LEU A 49 11.07 -3.58 2.54
CA LEU A 49 10.00 -3.20 3.44
C LEU A 49 8.99 -4.35 3.60
N VAL A 50 8.51 -4.89 2.49
CA VAL A 50 7.54 -5.99 2.49
C VAL A 50 8.12 -7.25 3.11
N ASN A 51 9.36 -7.60 2.78
CA ASN A 51 10.04 -8.76 3.36
C ASN A 51 10.15 -8.64 4.88
N SER A 52 10.54 -7.45 5.37
CA SER A 52 10.66 -7.20 6.81
C SER A 52 9.29 -7.15 7.51
N PHE A 53 8.30 -6.52 6.88
CA PHE A 53 6.98 -6.33 7.47
C PHE A 53 6.18 -7.64 7.55
N PHE A 54 6.16 -8.43 6.47
CA PHE A 54 5.37 -9.67 6.38
C PHE A 54 6.18 -10.94 6.65
N GLY A 55 7.50 -10.86 6.81
CA GLY A 55 8.37 -12.02 6.98
C GLY A 55 8.39 -12.93 5.74
N ILE A 56 8.27 -12.36 4.55
CA ILE A 56 8.28 -13.06 3.26
C ILE A 56 9.51 -12.64 2.47
N ASP A 57 9.89 -13.44 1.49
CA ASP A 57 10.97 -13.10 0.55
C ASP A 57 10.39 -13.00 -0.86
N ILE A 58 9.96 -11.79 -1.24
CA ILE A 58 9.37 -11.54 -2.56
C ILE A 58 10.31 -11.99 -3.70
N ALA A 59 11.61 -11.79 -3.53
CA ALA A 59 12.59 -12.14 -4.56
C ALA A 59 12.70 -13.65 -4.79
N LYS A 60 12.40 -14.47 -3.77
CA LYS A 60 12.43 -15.94 -3.87
C LYS A 60 11.09 -16.54 -4.27
N THR A 61 9.99 -15.86 -4.00
CA THR A 61 8.65 -16.40 -4.30
C THR A 61 8.27 -16.32 -5.77
N GLY A 62 8.99 -15.55 -6.60
CA GLY A 62 9.01 -15.63 -8.08
C GLY A 62 7.70 -15.63 -8.89
N ASP A 63 6.57 -15.82 -8.25
CA ASP A 63 5.29 -16.13 -8.87
C ASP A 63 4.37 -14.90 -8.99
N GLY A 64 4.98 -13.72 -9.19
CA GLY A 64 4.21 -12.51 -9.53
C GLY A 64 3.55 -12.64 -10.88
N VAL A 65 2.24 -12.45 -10.94
CA VAL A 65 1.51 -12.41 -12.20
C VAL A 65 1.57 -10.99 -12.75
N PRO A 66 2.23 -10.76 -13.91
CA PRO A 66 2.24 -9.45 -14.55
C PRO A 66 0.80 -8.99 -14.85
N GLN A 67 0.43 -7.83 -14.36
CA GLN A 67 -0.84 -7.19 -14.69
C GLN A 67 -0.67 -6.24 -15.88
N THR A 68 0.49 -5.59 -15.93
CA THR A 68 0.95 -4.74 -17.04
C THR A 68 2.47 -4.84 -17.12
N GLN A 69 3.09 -4.07 -18.04
CA GLN A 69 4.56 -4.00 -18.13
C GLN A 69 5.19 -3.48 -16.83
N HIS A 70 4.49 -2.58 -16.10
CA HIS A 70 5.01 -1.87 -14.94
C HIS A 70 4.34 -2.27 -13.61
N LEU A 71 3.51 -3.33 -13.60
CA LEU A 71 2.79 -3.76 -12.41
C LEU A 71 2.73 -5.28 -12.32
N GLU A 72 3.13 -5.81 -11.18
CA GLU A 72 3.02 -7.24 -10.82
C GLU A 72 2.09 -7.43 -9.63
N LYS A 73 1.34 -8.53 -9.62
CA LYS A 73 0.45 -8.93 -8.53
C LYS A 73 0.93 -10.25 -7.94
N PHE A 74 1.16 -10.25 -6.64
CA PHE A 74 1.56 -11.42 -5.85
C PHE A 74 0.42 -11.80 -4.93
N VAL A 75 0.04 -13.06 -4.90
CA VAL A 75 -1.01 -13.59 -4.03
C VAL A 75 -0.41 -14.60 -3.06
N TYR A 76 -0.52 -14.33 -1.79
CA TYR A 76 -0.08 -15.18 -0.69
C TYR A 76 -1.31 -15.72 0.03
N GLU A 77 -1.87 -16.82 -0.49
CA GLU A 77 -3.12 -17.42 0.00
C GLU A 77 -3.04 -17.83 1.47
N ASP A 78 -1.91 -18.45 1.86
CA ASP A 78 -1.63 -18.88 3.22
C ASP A 78 -1.54 -17.73 4.23
N LYS A 79 -1.32 -16.52 3.73
CA LYS A 79 -1.18 -15.29 4.53
C LYS A 79 -2.36 -14.34 4.41
N GLY A 80 -3.33 -14.65 3.57
CA GLY A 80 -4.43 -13.72 3.29
C GLY A 80 -3.96 -12.36 2.76
N LEU A 81 -2.87 -12.33 1.98
CA LEU A 81 -2.21 -11.12 1.50
C LEU A 81 -2.16 -11.06 -0.02
N ILE A 82 -2.51 -9.93 -0.57
CA ILE A 82 -2.32 -9.61 -1.99
C ILE A 82 -1.47 -8.34 -2.06
N LEU A 83 -0.39 -8.41 -2.82
CA LEU A 83 0.49 -7.28 -3.08
C LEU A 83 0.46 -6.93 -4.57
N TRP A 84 0.33 -5.66 -4.85
CA TRP A 84 0.52 -5.08 -6.18
C TRP A 84 1.79 -4.27 -6.12
N ASP A 85 2.85 -4.69 -6.82
CA ASP A 85 4.11 -3.96 -6.84
C ASP A 85 4.28 -3.23 -8.17
N THR A 86 4.40 -1.92 -8.11
CA THR A 86 4.81 -1.12 -9.26
C THR A 86 6.31 -1.37 -9.50
N LYS A 87 6.65 -1.96 -10.64
CA LYS A 87 8.06 -2.11 -11.07
C LYS A 87 8.67 -0.71 -11.16
N GLY A 88 9.55 -0.42 -10.26
CA GLY A 88 10.28 0.83 -10.06
C GLY A 88 9.94 1.98 -11.01
N ILE A 89 9.30 3.01 -10.50
CA ILE A 89 8.87 4.16 -11.30
C ILE A 89 10.09 5.02 -11.59
N GLU A 90 10.63 4.87 -12.79
CA GLU A 90 11.72 5.70 -13.28
C GLU A 90 11.21 7.08 -13.71
N ALA A 91 11.98 8.14 -13.44
CA ALA A 91 11.55 9.50 -13.77
C ALA A 91 11.28 9.71 -15.27
N ALA A 92 11.97 8.97 -16.13
CA ALA A 92 11.79 9.06 -17.58
C ALA A 92 10.54 8.36 -18.11
N ASP A 93 9.95 7.41 -17.36
CA ASP A 93 8.85 6.56 -17.81
C ASP A 93 7.62 6.56 -16.88
N TYR A 94 7.55 7.53 -15.96
CA TYR A 94 6.49 7.54 -14.94
C TYR A 94 5.09 7.71 -15.55
N GLN A 95 4.94 8.41 -16.67
CA GLN A 95 3.65 8.59 -17.33
C GLN A 95 3.09 7.27 -17.85
N ASN A 96 3.91 6.38 -18.40
CA ASN A 96 3.49 5.05 -18.80
C ASN A 96 3.12 4.20 -17.59
N THR A 97 3.87 4.32 -16.50
CA THR A 97 3.53 3.64 -15.23
C THR A 97 2.18 4.10 -14.69
N LEU A 98 1.88 5.41 -14.72
CA LEU A 98 0.57 5.94 -14.32
C LEU A 98 -0.56 5.39 -15.21
N ALA A 99 -0.35 5.36 -16.52
CA ALA A 99 -1.32 4.80 -17.48
C ALA A 99 -1.56 3.31 -17.23
N ASP A 100 -0.52 2.54 -17.01
CA ASP A 100 -0.57 1.11 -16.70
C ASP A 100 -1.27 0.84 -15.37
N LEU A 101 -0.96 1.62 -14.34
CA LEU A 101 -1.63 1.50 -13.04
C LEU A 101 -3.13 1.83 -13.15
N ARG A 102 -3.49 2.88 -13.88
CA ARG A 102 -4.90 3.24 -14.15
C ARG A 102 -5.63 2.11 -14.88
N LYS A 103 -5.00 1.54 -15.90
CA LYS A 103 -5.54 0.39 -16.65
C LYS A 103 -5.75 -0.81 -15.75
N ALA A 104 -4.75 -1.15 -14.93
CA ALA A 104 -4.83 -2.30 -14.02
C ALA A 104 -5.93 -2.12 -12.96
N LEU A 105 -6.08 -0.93 -12.38
CA LEU A 105 -7.14 -0.64 -11.42
C LEU A 105 -8.54 -0.70 -12.05
N ASN A 106 -8.69 -0.26 -13.30
CA ASN A 106 -9.95 -0.40 -14.03
C ASN A 106 -10.28 -1.87 -14.33
N ASN A 107 -9.29 -2.63 -14.81
CA ASN A 107 -9.47 -4.08 -15.05
C ASN A 107 -9.83 -4.81 -13.75
N ALA A 108 -9.19 -4.46 -12.63
CA ALA A 108 -9.51 -5.04 -11.33
C ALA A 108 -10.96 -4.77 -10.90
N LYS A 109 -11.50 -3.58 -11.18
CA LYS A 109 -12.91 -3.28 -10.93
C LYS A 109 -13.85 -4.14 -11.79
N GLU A 110 -13.54 -4.31 -13.06
CA GLU A 110 -14.33 -5.13 -13.98
C GLU A 110 -14.27 -6.62 -13.59
N GLU A 111 -13.09 -7.10 -13.24
CA GLU A 111 -12.88 -8.47 -12.76
C GLU A 111 -13.61 -8.72 -11.44
N ALA A 112 -13.54 -7.79 -10.48
CA ALA A 112 -14.27 -7.90 -9.22
C ALA A 112 -15.79 -8.09 -9.46
N VAL A 113 -16.37 -7.36 -10.42
CA VAL A 113 -17.78 -7.48 -10.74
C VAL A 113 -18.11 -8.82 -11.42
N SER A 114 -17.26 -9.28 -12.34
CA SER A 114 -17.47 -10.54 -13.07
C SER A 114 -17.30 -11.76 -12.17
N SER A 115 -16.28 -11.76 -11.30
CA SER A 115 -15.98 -12.84 -10.36
C SER A 115 -16.82 -12.78 -9.07
N ARG A 116 -17.50 -11.67 -8.82
CA ARG A 116 -18.21 -11.38 -7.57
C ARG A 116 -17.29 -11.45 -6.33
N SER A 117 -16.03 -11.07 -6.49
CA SER A 117 -15.03 -11.05 -5.44
C SER A 117 -14.40 -9.67 -5.29
N LEU A 118 -14.20 -9.22 -4.05
CA LEU A 118 -13.48 -7.98 -3.73
C LEU A 118 -11.97 -8.18 -3.64
N ASP A 119 -11.48 -9.41 -3.66
CA ASP A 119 -10.06 -9.75 -3.49
C ASP A 119 -9.16 -9.11 -4.56
N GLY A 120 -9.74 -8.67 -5.68
CA GLY A 120 -9.03 -8.00 -6.76
C GLY A 120 -8.72 -6.51 -6.53
N LEU A 121 -9.36 -5.85 -5.56
CA LEU A 121 -9.26 -4.40 -5.38
C LEU A 121 -8.27 -4.03 -4.27
N PRO A 122 -7.29 -3.14 -4.51
CA PRO A 122 -6.43 -2.64 -3.46
C PRO A 122 -7.23 -1.92 -2.37
N HIS A 123 -6.93 -2.23 -1.11
CA HIS A 123 -7.55 -1.59 0.05
C HIS A 123 -6.75 -0.38 0.52
N ILE A 124 -5.43 -0.43 0.37
CA ILE A 124 -4.48 0.57 0.85
C ILE A 124 -3.36 0.70 -0.17
N ALA A 125 -2.80 1.89 -0.29
CA ALA A 125 -1.57 2.11 -1.02
C ALA A 125 -0.45 2.56 -0.08
N TRP A 126 0.74 1.98 -0.21
CA TRP A 126 1.97 2.43 0.43
C TRP A 126 2.83 3.16 -0.60
N LEU A 127 2.97 4.46 -0.43
CA LEU A 127 3.89 5.27 -1.23
C LEU A 127 5.25 5.31 -0.55
N CYS A 128 6.20 4.56 -1.08
CA CYS A 128 7.55 4.46 -0.56
C CYS A 128 8.46 5.55 -1.14
N ILE A 129 9.07 6.34 -0.27
CA ILE A 129 9.97 7.44 -0.61
C ILE A 129 11.26 7.26 0.16
N LYS A 130 12.40 7.33 -0.52
CA LYS A 130 13.70 7.22 0.12
C LYS A 130 13.99 8.49 0.91
N GLU A 131 13.99 8.44 2.26
CA GLU A 131 14.22 9.62 3.12
C GLU A 131 15.55 10.35 2.85
N PRO A 132 16.68 9.66 2.63
CA PRO A 132 17.93 10.32 2.29
C PRO A 132 17.92 11.16 1.00
N SER A 133 16.95 10.97 0.11
CA SER A 133 16.83 11.81 -1.10
C SER A 133 16.38 13.23 -0.78
N LYS A 134 15.67 13.42 0.34
CA LYS A 134 15.07 14.69 0.78
C LYS A 134 14.31 15.41 -0.34
N ARG A 135 13.56 14.65 -1.15
CA ARG A 135 12.80 15.16 -2.29
C ARG A 135 11.47 14.46 -2.41
N ILE A 136 10.44 15.25 -2.71
CA ILE A 136 9.16 14.79 -3.22
C ILE A 136 9.11 15.28 -4.66
N GLU A 137 9.00 14.36 -5.60
CA GLU A 137 8.95 14.67 -7.02
C GLU A 137 7.50 14.66 -7.51
N GLU A 138 7.26 15.20 -8.70
CA GLU A 138 5.92 15.27 -9.29
C GLU A 138 5.27 13.88 -9.43
N ARG A 139 6.05 12.86 -9.72
CA ARG A 139 5.58 11.46 -9.87
C ARG A 139 4.96 10.91 -8.58
N GLU A 140 5.49 11.23 -7.39
CA GLU A 140 4.90 10.81 -6.12
C GLU A 140 3.55 11.50 -5.89
N ILE A 141 3.43 12.77 -6.26
CA ILE A 141 2.18 13.53 -6.17
C ILE A 141 1.13 12.95 -7.13
N GLU A 142 1.51 12.72 -8.38
CA GLU A 142 0.60 12.15 -9.39
C GLU A 142 0.14 10.74 -9.05
N LEU A 143 0.97 9.92 -8.42
CA LEU A 143 0.57 8.61 -7.90
C LEU A 143 -0.51 8.74 -6.82
N VAL A 144 -0.35 9.65 -5.86
CA VAL A 144 -1.37 9.89 -4.82
C VAL A 144 -2.67 10.36 -5.45
N LYS A 145 -2.62 11.29 -6.40
CA LYS A 145 -3.80 11.78 -7.11
C LYS A 145 -4.49 10.64 -7.88
N LEU A 146 -3.71 9.81 -8.58
CA LEU A 146 -4.25 8.69 -9.33
C LEU A 146 -5.02 7.72 -8.42
N VAL A 147 -4.44 7.29 -7.31
CA VAL A 147 -5.12 6.35 -6.41
C VAL A 147 -6.26 6.99 -5.64
N SER A 148 -6.24 8.32 -5.46
CA SER A 148 -7.35 9.11 -4.93
C SER A 148 -8.60 9.01 -5.80
N ASP A 149 -8.47 8.95 -7.14
CA ASP A 149 -9.57 8.74 -8.08
C ASP A 149 -10.32 7.40 -7.85
N TYR A 150 -9.68 6.49 -7.12
CA TYR A 150 -10.21 5.17 -6.77
C TYR A 150 -10.60 5.05 -5.30
N ASP A 151 -10.58 6.15 -4.55
CA ASP A 151 -10.83 6.20 -3.10
C ASP A 151 -9.89 5.27 -2.30
N ILE A 152 -8.67 5.00 -2.77
CA ILE A 152 -7.68 4.18 -2.09
C ILE A 152 -6.91 5.05 -1.09
N PRO A 153 -6.99 4.79 0.22
CA PRO A 153 -6.22 5.53 1.22
C PRO A 153 -4.72 5.28 1.06
N VAL A 154 -3.93 6.34 1.23
CA VAL A 154 -2.47 6.30 1.07
C VAL A 154 -1.78 6.45 2.42
N ILE A 155 -0.76 5.63 2.64
CA ILE A 155 0.25 5.79 3.69
C ILE A 155 1.56 6.17 3.00
N VAL A 156 2.13 7.31 3.35
CA VAL A 156 3.46 7.72 2.87
C VAL A 156 4.50 7.08 3.78
N VAL A 157 5.36 6.26 3.19
CA VAL A 157 6.39 5.50 3.92
C VAL A 157 7.77 6.02 3.53
N PHE A 158 8.40 6.76 4.43
CA PHE A 158 9.79 7.16 4.28
C PHE A 158 10.68 5.99 4.66
N THR A 159 11.45 5.51 3.70
CA THR A 159 12.31 4.34 3.84
C THR A 159 13.76 4.73 4.04
N GLN A 160 14.59 3.79 4.51
CA GLN A 160 16.02 3.98 4.75
C GLN A 160 16.29 5.14 5.72
N THR A 161 15.48 5.28 6.74
CA THR A 161 15.58 6.35 7.73
C THR A 161 16.86 6.18 8.57
N GLN A 162 17.60 7.26 8.75
CA GLN A 162 18.93 7.19 9.37
C GLN A 162 19.06 8.03 10.63
N PHE A 163 18.49 9.23 10.66
CA PHE A 163 18.74 10.23 11.68
C PHE A 163 17.48 11.03 12.04
N GLU A 164 17.52 11.71 13.19
CA GLU A 164 16.47 12.63 13.65
C GLU A 164 16.18 13.77 12.64
N SER A 165 17.19 14.16 11.84
CA SER A 165 17.00 15.18 10.78
C SER A 165 15.97 14.81 9.71
N GLY A 166 15.49 13.57 9.69
CA GLY A 166 14.37 13.15 8.85
C GLY A 166 13.04 13.79 9.23
N ASP A 167 12.85 14.20 10.49
CA ASP A 167 11.61 14.83 10.95
C ASP A 167 11.31 16.12 10.20
N THR A 168 12.34 16.95 9.96
CA THR A 168 12.22 18.17 9.16
C THR A 168 11.74 17.86 7.74
N PHE A 169 12.27 16.82 7.10
CA PHE A 169 11.85 16.41 5.77
C PHE A 169 10.41 15.88 5.75
N VAL A 170 9.98 15.17 6.80
CA VAL A 170 8.58 14.74 6.92
C VAL A 170 7.63 15.93 6.95
N GLU A 171 7.96 16.97 7.71
CA GLU A 171 7.13 18.18 7.75
C GLU A 171 7.13 18.94 6.42
N GLU A 172 8.25 19.02 5.72
CA GLU A 172 8.32 19.58 4.37
C GLU A 172 7.45 18.75 3.39
N ALA A 173 7.53 17.43 3.44
CA ALA A 173 6.72 16.54 2.61
C ALA A 173 5.22 16.70 2.88
N LYS A 174 4.80 16.83 4.15
CA LYS A 174 3.41 17.13 4.52
C LYS A 174 2.92 18.41 3.87
N ASN A 175 3.73 19.46 3.91
CA ASN A 175 3.39 20.74 3.28
C ASN A 175 3.26 20.62 1.75
N ILE A 176 4.18 19.90 1.09
CA ILE A 176 4.13 19.67 -0.36
C ILE A 176 2.86 18.90 -0.75
N PHE A 177 2.55 17.79 -0.09
CA PHE A 177 1.34 17.01 -0.36
C PHE A 177 0.06 17.78 -0.06
N ASN A 178 0.06 18.61 0.98
CA ASN A 178 -1.08 19.47 1.31
C ASN A 178 -1.32 20.51 0.20
N GLN A 179 -0.27 21.22 -0.25
CA GLN A 179 -0.34 22.19 -1.35
C GLN A 179 -0.78 21.54 -2.66
N ALA A 180 -0.41 20.27 -2.87
CA ALA A 180 -0.82 19.47 -4.03
C ALA A 180 -2.27 18.94 -3.95
N GLY A 181 -3.00 19.17 -2.85
CA GLY A 181 -4.38 18.71 -2.66
C GLY A 181 -4.51 17.24 -2.24
N CYS A 182 -3.43 16.59 -1.77
CA CYS A 182 -3.41 15.17 -1.41
C CYS A 182 -3.85 14.86 0.03
N LEU A 183 -4.20 15.89 0.83
CA LEU A 183 -4.47 15.74 2.26
C LEU A 183 -5.62 14.77 2.57
N SER A 184 -6.69 14.79 1.79
CA SER A 184 -7.87 13.93 1.99
C SER A 184 -7.55 12.44 1.81
N THR A 185 -6.60 12.12 0.95
CA THR A 185 -6.18 10.74 0.64
C THR A 185 -5.17 10.23 1.65
N ILE A 186 -4.21 11.08 2.04
CA ILE A 186 -3.14 10.71 2.99
C ILE A 186 -3.63 10.79 4.45
N LYS A 187 -4.45 11.79 4.82
CA LYS A 187 -5.00 11.98 6.18
C LYS A 187 -3.95 11.91 7.29
N ASN A 188 -2.81 12.55 7.08
CA ASN A 188 -1.67 12.54 8.01
C ASN A 188 -1.07 11.15 8.29
N ARG A 189 -1.19 10.19 7.36
CA ARG A 189 -0.61 8.85 7.47
C ARG A 189 0.82 8.84 6.93
N TYR A 190 1.78 9.11 7.80
CA TYR A 190 3.21 9.16 7.49
C TYR A 190 3.97 8.24 8.43
N ALA A 191 4.78 7.33 7.89
CA ALA A 191 5.64 6.44 8.64
C ALA A 191 7.10 6.63 8.22
N ARG A 192 8.01 6.64 9.18
CA ARG A 192 9.45 6.57 8.94
C ARG A 192 9.92 5.15 9.27
N VAL A 193 10.49 4.46 8.30
CA VAL A 193 10.83 3.04 8.44
C VAL A 193 12.25 2.77 7.99
N ASN A 194 13.00 2.06 8.83
CA ASN A 194 14.21 1.37 8.44
C ASN A 194 13.95 -0.14 8.48
N SER A 195 13.78 -0.76 7.32
CA SER A 195 13.39 -2.16 7.20
C SER A 195 14.55 -3.15 7.28
N VAL A 196 15.80 -2.68 7.14
CA VAL A 196 16.99 -3.53 7.19
C VAL A 196 18.04 -2.85 8.06
N SER A 197 18.55 -3.58 9.04
CA SER A 197 19.67 -3.10 9.85
C SER A 197 20.93 -2.96 8.99
N TYR A 198 21.64 -1.87 9.11
CA TYR A 198 22.90 -1.65 8.40
C TYR A 198 23.88 -0.86 9.24
N THR A 199 25.17 -1.00 8.90
CA THR A 199 26.26 -0.42 9.69
C THR A 199 26.99 0.64 8.89
N LEU A 200 27.22 1.78 9.52
CA LEU A 200 27.94 2.92 8.98
C LEU A 200 29.35 3.03 9.56
N MET A 201 30.20 3.82 8.92
CA MET A 201 31.53 4.18 9.40
C MET A 201 32.40 2.96 9.78
N GLY A 202 32.44 1.95 8.91
CA GLY A 202 33.28 0.77 9.12
C GLY A 202 32.94 -0.06 10.35
N GLY A 203 31.71 0.02 10.84
CA GLY A 203 31.26 -0.74 12.02
C GLY A 203 30.97 0.10 13.27
N ALA A 204 31.23 1.41 13.22
CA ALA A 204 31.12 2.26 14.41
C ALA A 204 29.66 2.58 14.81
N VAL A 205 28.73 2.62 13.84
CA VAL A 205 27.33 2.95 14.09
C VAL A 205 26.43 1.96 13.38
N THR A 206 25.56 1.29 14.13
CA THR A 206 24.52 0.41 13.57
C THR A 206 23.17 1.10 13.63
N ILE A 207 22.50 1.22 12.49
CA ILE A 207 21.13 1.70 12.39
C ILE A 207 20.22 0.47 12.47
N PRO A 208 19.41 0.33 13.51
CA PRO A 208 18.56 -0.85 13.68
C PRO A 208 17.33 -0.80 12.76
N VAL A 209 16.62 -1.91 12.65
CA VAL A 209 15.25 -1.94 12.10
C VAL A 209 14.35 -1.12 13.02
N SER A 210 13.50 -0.26 12.44
CA SER A 210 12.61 0.62 13.20
C SER A 210 11.40 1.06 12.39
N GLY A 211 10.34 1.50 13.07
CA GLY A 211 9.14 2.11 12.47
C GLY A 211 8.17 1.13 11.80
N LEU A 212 8.40 -0.18 11.87
CA LEU A 212 7.48 -1.19 11.34
C LEU A 212 6.18 -1.24 12.16
N ASP A 213 6.26 -1.00 13.45
CA ASP A 213 5.14 -0.87 14.39
C ASP A 213 4.22 0.29 13.99
N THR A 214 4.78 1.47 13.78
CA THR A 214 4.03 2.64 13.30
C THR A 214 3.36 2.38 11.95
N LEU A 215 4.07 1.77 11.00
CA LEU A 215 3.48 1.41 9.71
C LEU A 215 2.35 0.39 9.88
N PHE A 216 2.50 -0.56 10.78
CA PHE A 216 1.46 -1.54 11.09
C PHE A 216 0.19 -0.84 11.62
N GLU A 217 0.31 0.03 12.62
CA GLU A 217 -0.79 0.79 13.19
C GLU A 217 -1.52 1.63 12.14
N LEU A 218 -0.78 2.34 11.30
CA LEU A 218 -1.35 3.14 10.23
C LEU A 218 -2.09 2.28 9.19
N THR A 219 -1.52 1.12 8.84
CA THR A 219 -2.13 0.17 7.90
C THR A 219 -3.43 -0.37 8.47
N GLU A 220 -3.43 -0.78 9.73
CA GLU A 220 -4.61 -1.29 10.41
C GLU A 220 -5.70 -0.24 10.54
N THR A 221 -5.34 1.00 10.85
CA THR A 221 -6.29 2.13 10.94
C THR A 221 -6.88 2.49 9.58
N ALA A 222 -6.10 2.37 8.49
CA ALA A 222 -6.54 2.68 7.14
C ALA A 222 -7.37 1.55 6.50
N PHE A 223 -7.16 0.30 6.90
CA PHE A 223 -7.79 -0.87 6.28
C PHE A 223 -9.33 -0.84 6.27
N PRO A 224 -10.04 -0.51 7.38
CA PRO A 224 -11.50 -0.44 7.36
C PRO A 224 -12.04 0.61 6.38
N GLU A 225 -11.34 1.73 6.20
CA GLU A 225 -11.69 2.75 5.21
C GLU A 225 -11.52 2.21 3.80
N GLY A 226 -10.38 1.60 3.51
CA GLY A 226 -10.07 1.02 2.21
C GLY A 226 -11.00 -0.11 1.81
N SER A 227 -11.28 -1.05 2.72
CA SER A 227 -12.22 -2.15 2.49
C SER A 227 -13.63 -1.63 2.22
N LYS A 228 -14.09 -0.64 2.97
CA LYS A 228 -15.39 0.02 2.74
C LYS A 228 -15.45 0.70 1.37
N ASN A 229 -14.38 1.36 0.96
CA ASN A 229 -14.29 2.05 -0.33
C ASN A 229 -14.26 1.05 -1.48
N ALA A 230 -13.50 -0.04 -1.36
CA ALA A 230 -13.49 -1.14 -2.33
C ALA A 230 -14.89 -1.75 -2.51
N LYS A 231 -15.62 -1.97 -1.41
CA LYS A 231 -17.00 -2.46 -1.44
C LYS A 231 -17.93 -1.50 -2.17
N LYS A 232 -17.85 -0.19 -1.89
CA LYS A 232 -18.65 0.83 -2.60
C LYS A 232 -18.32 0.87 -4.10
N ALA A 233 -17.05 0.79 -4.46
CA ALA A 233 -16.62 0.77 -5.86
C ALA A 233 -17.18 -0.46 -6.60
N PHE A 234 -17.19 -1.62 -5.94
CA PHE A 234 -17.79 -2.84 -6.44
C PHE A 234 -19.32 -2.71 -6.67
N GLU A 235 -20.05 -2.25 -5.65
CA GLU A 235 -21.51 -2.05 -5.72
C GLU A 235 -21.87 -1.09 -6.87
N LYS A 236 -21.13 0.02 -7.00
CA LYS A 236 -21.32 0.97 -8.10
C LYS A 236 -21.06 0.35 -9.47
N ALA A 237 -20.00 -0.45 -9.62
CA ALA A 237 -19.68 -1.11 -10.87
C ALA A 237 -20.72 -2.19 -11.22
N GLN A 238 -21.26 -2.92 -10.24
CA GLN A 238 -22.36 -3.86 -10.45
C GLN A 238 -23.63 -3.16 -10.96
N ALA A 239 -24.00 -2.02 -10.39
CA ALA A 239 -25.17 -1.25 -10.82
C ALA A 239 -25.02 -0.81 -12.27
N VAL A 240 -23.87 -0.25 -12.66
CA VAL A 240 -23.58 0.17 -14.04
C VAL A 240 -23.67 -1.02 -15.02
N ASN A 241 -23.16 -2.20 -14.63
CA ASN A 241 -23.25 -3.39 -15.48
C ASN A 241 -24.68 -3.92 -15.62
N ALA A 242 -25.50 -3.81 -14.58
CA ALA A 242 -26.90 -4.17 -14.62
C ALA A 242 -27.69 -3.26 -15.56
N GLU A 243 -27.43 -1.94 -15.50
CA GLU A 243 -28.04 -0.96 -16.42
C GLU A 243 -27.64 -1.22 -17.88
N LYS A 244 -26.35 -1.48 -18.15
CA LYS A 244 -25.89 -1.82 -19.52
C LYS A 244 -26.55 -3.08 -20.06
N LYS A 245 -26.72 -4.12 -19.24
CA LYS A 245 -27.40 -5.35 -19.63
C LYS A 245 -28.87 -5.11 -19.94
N LEU A 246 -29.54 -4.30 -19.11
CA LEU A 246 -30.94 -3.94 -19.33
C LEU A 246 -31.14 -3.16 -20.65
N ALA A 247 -30.28 -2.17 -20.91
CA ALA A 247 -30.30 -1.41 -22.14
C ALA A 247 -30.10 -2.32 -23.37
N ALA A 248 -29.12 -3.23 -23.35
CA ALA A 248 -28.86 -4.15 -24.43
C ALA A 248 -30.06 -5.13 -24.71
N ILE A 249 -30.82 -5.51 -23.69
CA ILE A 249 -32.02 -6.30 -23.83
C ILE A 249 -33.13 -5.48 -24.50
N LEU A 250 -33.31 -4.22 -24.09
CA LEU A 250 -34.34 -3.34 -24.66
C LEU A 250 -34.06 -2.97 -26.12
N ASP A 251 -32.78 -2.81 -26.50
CA ASP A 251 -32.35 -2.52 -27.86
C ASP A 251 -32.49 -3.74 -28.79
N SER A 252 -32.65 -4.95 -28.25
CA SER A 252 -32.79 -6.20 -28.99
C SER A 252 -34.27 -6.66 -29.18
N CYS A 253 -35.20 -5.92 -28.57
CA CYS A 253 -36.65 -6.13 -28.72
C CYS A 253 -37.27 -5.16 -29.74
#